data_ebb6a276b9995ea68e334c22604bbe83
#
_entry.id   ebb6a276b9995ea68e334c22604bbe83
#
_cell.length_a   1.000
_cell.length_b   1.000
_cell.length_c   1.000
_cell.angle_alpha   90.00
_cell.angle_beta   90.00
_cell.angle_gamma   90.00
#
_symmetry.space_group_name_H-M   'P 1'
#
loop_
_entity.id
_entity.type
_entity.pdbx_description
1 polymer ?
#
loop_
_entity_poly.entity_id
_entity_poly.type
_entity_poly.pdbx_seq_one_letter_code
_entity_poly.pdbx_strand_id
1 'polypeptide(L)'
;QAFSQAGLKQGFNDTRGTLFFEIQRILAHHKPRAFLLENVKQLKGHDKGQTLRTILEILRGENITKIPQGLDLSDETLQALKTKLNYRVGYSILKATDFGVPQSRERIYIIGFDKDQVKKAEQKDICKKIFDELKSSKSENCLGDILEKNSLVDPRYTISDRLWSGHQRRLLEHKKKGNGFGYSLFNSQS
;
A
#
# COMPACT_ATOMS: atom_id res chain seq x y z
N GLN A 1 -8.38 -6.32 -2.20
CA GLN A 1 -6.93 -6.52 -2.33
C GLN A 1 -6.52 -7.84 -1.65
N ALA A 2 -5.68 -8.64 -2.30
CA ALA A 2 -5.25 -9.98 -1.84
C ALA A 2 -4.63 -9.98 -0.42
N PHE A 3 -4.00 -8.88 -0.04
CA PHE A 3 -3.33 -8.71 1.25
C PHE A 3 -4.09 -7.83 2.25
N SER A 4 -5.33 -7.41 1.92
CA SER A 4 -6.17 -6.56 2.79
C SER A 4 -6.81 -7.38 3.91
N GLN A 5 -7.07 -6.75 5.07
CA GLN A 5 -7.82 -7.36 6.16
C GLN A 5 -9.28 -7.70 5.79
N ALA A 6 -9.87 -6.94 4.90
CA ALA A 6 -11.23 -7.16 4.39
C ALA A 6 -11.32 -8.20 3.26
N GLY A 7 -10.18 -8.72 2.76
CA GLY A 7 -10.11 -9.73 1.71
C GLY A 7 -10.00 -11.16 2.28
N LEU A 8 -10.05 -12.14 1.39
CA LEU A 8 -9.94 -13.57 1.72
C LEU A 8 -8.56 -14.01 2.24
N LYS A 9 -7.59 -13.10 2.35
CA LYS A 9 -6.22 -13.31 2.86
C LYS A 9 -5.45 -14.42 2.15
N GLN A 10 -5.79 -14.74 0.90
CA GLN A 10 -5.18 -15.83 0.14
C GLN A 10 -3.78 -15.50 -0.41
N GLY A 11 -3.33 -14.23 -0.26
CA GLY A 11 -2.01 -13.82 -0.67
C GLY A 11 -1.72 -14.07 -2.16
N PHE A 12 -0.67 -14.82 -2.46
CA PHE A 12 -0.33 -15.20 -3.82
C PHE A 12 -1.33 -16.20 -4.46
N ASN A 13 -2.13 -16.91 -3.68
CA ASN A 13 -3.16 -17.81 -4.20
C ASN A 13 -4.43 -17.07 -4.67
N ASP A 14 -4.56 -15.77 -4.38
CA ASP A 14 -5.57 -14.90 -4.98
C ASP A 14 -5.04 -14.41 -6.34
N THR A 15 -5.87 -14.44 -7.40
CA THR A 15 -5.52 -13.91 -8.74
C THR A 15 -4.95 -12.50 -8.70
N ARG A 16 -5.37 -11.68 -7.73
CA ARG A 16 -4.81 -10.34 -7.50
C ARG A 16 -3.44 -10.37 -6.81
N GLY A 17 -3.09 -11.45 -6.12
CA GLY A 17 -1.76 -11.68 -5.53
C GLY A 17 -0.74 -12.06 -6.59
N THR A 18 -1.16 -12.70 -7.68
CA THR A 18 -0.29 -13.06 -8.81
C THR A 18 0.16 -11.85 -9.62
N LEU A 19 -0.54 -10.70 -9.52
CA LEU A 19 -0.15 -9.45 -10.19
C LEU A 19 1.29 -8.99 -9.85
N PHE A 20 1.83 -9.40 -8.71
CA PHE A 20 3.24 -9.13 -8.40
C PHE A 20 4.18 -9.78 -9.43
N PHE A 21 3.86 -10.96 -9.91
CA PHE A 21 4.68 -11.64 -10.91
C PHE A 21 4.62 -10.96 -12.29
N GLU A 22 3.51 -10.29 -12.60
CA GLU A 22 3.41 -9.43 -13.78
C GLU A 22 4.31 -8.18 -13.62
N ILE A 23 4.37 -7.60 -12.43
CA ILE A 23 5.32 -6.52 -12.14
C ILE A 23 6.77 -7.03 -12.34
N GLN A 24 7.10 -8.22 -11.85
CA GLN A 24 8.41 -8.81 -12.04
C GLN A 24 8.72 -9.01 -13.53
N ARG A 25 7.76 -9.49 -14.34
CA ARG A 25 7.90 -9.62 -15.79
C ARG A 25 8.21 -8.28 -16.46
N ILE A 26 7.47 -7.24 -16.10
CA ILE A 26 7.69 -5.88 -16.62
C ILE A 26 9.09 -5.37 -16.24
N LEU A 27 9.52 -5.55 -14.99
CA LEU A 27 10.84 -5.14 -14.53
C LEU A 27 11.96 -5.91 -15.22
N ALA A 28 11.77 -7.22 -15.48
CA ALA A 28 12.74 -8.05 -16.19
C ALA A 28 12.91 -7.61 -17.65
N HIS A 29 11.81 -7.21 -18.30
CA HIS A 29 11.81 -6.78 -19.70
C HIS A 29 12.38 -5.36 -19.86
N HIS A 30 11.86 -4.40 -19.12
CA HIS A 30 12.19 -2.97 -19.32
C HIS A 30 13.42 -2.50 -18.56
N LYS A 31 13.80 -3.21 -17.50
CA LYS A 31 14.95 -2.88 -16.63
C LYS A 31 15.03 -1.38 -16.28
N PRO A 32 13.94 -0.79 -15.73
CA PRO A 32 13.94 0.62 -15.41
C PRO A 32 15.04 0.93 -14.39
N ARG A 33 15.61 2.14 -14.47
CA ARG A 33 16.65 2.61 -13.55
C ARG A 33 16.19 2.61 -12.08
N ALA A 34 14.90 2.88 -11.86
CA ALA A 34 14.28 2.83 -10.55
C ALA A 34 12.82 2.42 -10.66
N PHE A 35 12.25 1.91 -9.57
CA PHE A 35 10.82 1.64 -9.45
C PHE A 35 10.30 2.05 -8.07
N LEU A 36 8.99 2.32 -8.01
CA LEU A 36 8.22 2.53 -6.80
C LEU A 36 6.99 1.64 -6.83
N LEU A 37 6.81 0.79 -5.81
CA LEU A 37 5.63 -0.04 -5.62
C LEU A 37 4.92 0.37 -4.33
N GLU A 38 3.60 0.33 -4.34
CA GLU A 38 2.74 0.58 -3.18
C GLU A 38 1.87 -0.63 -2.88
N ASN A 39 1.64 -0.89 -1.60
CA ASN A 39 0.67 -1.89 -1.17
C ASN A 39 0.11 -1.54 0.22
N VAL A 40 -0.88 -2.30 0.68
CA VAL A 40 -1.40 -2.17 2.04
C VAL A 40 -0.34 -2.56 3.07
N LYS A 41 -0.32 -1.90 4.24
CA LYS A 41 0.68 -2.17 5.29
C LYS A 41 0.66 -3.63 5.77
N GLN A 42 -0.50 -4.30 5.66
CA GLN A 42 -0.69 -5.69 6.08
C GLN A 42 0.21 -6.67 5.31
N LEU A 43 0.69 -6.31 4.12
CA LEU A 43 1.68 -7.09 3.37
C LEU A 43 2.92 -7.41 4.22
N LYS A 44 3.34 -6.50 5.11
CA LYS A 44 4.49 -6.71 6.00
C LYS A 44 4.32 -7.91 6.93
N GLY A 45 3.11 -8.12 7.44
CA GLY A 45 2.81 -9.22 8.38
C GLY A 45 2.17 -10.45 7.72
N HIS A 46 1.86 -10.38 6.42
CA HIS A 46 1.19 -11.47 5.72
C HIS A 46 2.05 -12.73 5.72
N ASP A 47 1.43 -13.88 6.02
CA ASP A 47 2.10 -15.17 6.16
C ASP A 47 3.39 -15.07 7.03
N LYS A 48 3.24 -14.50 8.22
CA LYS A 48 4.35 -14.28 9.17
C LYS A 48 5.55 -13.53 8.54
N GLY A 49 5.27 -12.66 7.54
CA GLY A 49 6.27 -11.88 6.82
C GLY A 49 6.92 -12.58 5.62
N GLN A 50 6.57 -13.84 5.34
CA GLN A 50 7.16 -14.59 4.24
C GLN A 50 6.82 -13.96 2.88
N THR A 51 5.58 -13.49 2.70
CA THR A 51 5.16 -12.86 1.44
C THR A 51 6.03 -11.65 1.08
N LEU A 52 6.24 -10.73 2.02
CA LEU A 52 7.12 -9.58 1.78
C LEU A 52 8.56 -10.01 1.53
N ARG A 53 9.06 -10.99 2.29
CA ARG A 53 10.41 -11.53 2.10
C ARG A 53 10.59 -12.06 0.68
N THR A 54 9.67 -12.90 0.20
CA THR A 54 9.70 -13.46 -1.17
C THR A 54 9.70 -12.34 -2.22
N ILE A 55 8.85 -11.31 -2.06
CA ILE A 55 8.83 -10.16 -2.94
C ILE A 55 10.20 -9.48 -2.99
N LEU A 56 10.80 -9.22 -1.84
CA LEU A 56 12.09 -8.54 -1.77
C LEU A 56 13.23 -9.39 -2.34
N GLU A 57 13.25 -10.71 -2.10
CA GLU A 57 14.22 -11.66 -2.67
C GLU A 57 14.15 -11.66 -4.20
N ILE A 58 12.93 -11.73 -4.77
CA ILE A 58 12.71 -11.68 -6.24
C ILE A 58 13.24 -10.35 -6.79
N LEU A 59 12.87 -9.22 -6.20
CA LEU A 59 13.28 -7.90 -6.67
C LEU A 59 14.81 -7.67 -6.58
N ARG A 60 15.47 -8.31 -5.62
CA ARG A 60 16.94 -8.24 -5.43
C ARG A 60 17.72 -9.20 -6.31
N GLY A 61 17.02 -10.16 -6.95
CA GLY A 61 17.62 -11.25 -7.70
C GLY A 61 18.33 -12.28 -6.81
N GLU A 62 17.92 -12.37 -5.54
CA GLU A 62 18.40 -13.36 -4.59
C GLU A 62 17.82 -14.74 -4.95
N ASN A 63 18.38 -15.81 -4.38
CA ASN A 63 17.86 -17.15 -4.64
C ASN A 63 16.44 -17.27 -4.06
N ILE A 64 15.48 -17.45 -4.94
CA ILE A 64 14.08 -17.61 -4.58
C ILE A 64 13.92 -18.98 -3.96
N THR A 65 13.84 -19.04 -2.64
CA THR A 65 13.71 -20.30 -1.91
C THR A 65 12.31 -20.87 -1.94
N LYS A 66 11.29 -20.06 -2.22
CA LYS A 66 9.89 -20.50 -2.24
C LYS A 66 9.04 -19.64 -3.17
N ILE A 67 8.96 -20.00 -4.43
CA ILE A 67 7.80 -19.60 -5.23
C ILE A 67 6.65 -20.51 -4.76
N PRO A 68 5.48 -19.94 -4.36
CA PRO A 68 4.33 -20.76 -4.02
C PRO A 68 3.98 -21.68 -5.19
N GLN A 69 3.82 -22.98 -4.91
CA GLN A 69 3.42 -23.95 -5.92
C GLN A 69 1.94 -23.77 -6.27
N GLY A 70 1.57 -24.09 -7.50
CA GLY A 70 0.17 -24.04 -7.96
C GLY A 70 -0.34 -22.66 -8.34
N LEU A 71 0.56 -21.69 -8.60
CA LEU A 71 0.16 -20.40 -9.15
C LEU A 71 -0.22 -20.56 -10.62
N ASP A 72 -1.39 -20.02 -10.98
CA ASP A 72 -1.80 -19.87 -12.38
C ASP A 72 -1.09 -18.66 -13.00
N LEU A 73 0.09 -18.89 -13.55
CA LEU A 73 0.93 -17.88 -14.19
C LEU A 73 1.04 -18.17 -15.68
N SER A 74 1.06 -17.11 -16.50
CA SER A 74 1.30 -17.26 -17.94
C SER A 74 2.72 -17.79 -18.21
N ASP A 75 2.90 -18.44 -19.37
CA ASP A 75 4.21 -18.95 -19.79
C ASP A 75 5.26 -17.84 -19.86
N GLU A 76 4.87 -16.63 -20.29
CA GLU A 76 5.75 -15.46 -20.35
C GLU A 76 6.21 -15.05 -18.95
N THR A 77 5.30 -15.08 -17.96
CA THR A 77 5.63 -14.78 -16.57
C THR A 77 6.56 -15.84 -15.97
N LEU A 78 6.31 -17.12 -16.27
CA LEU A 78 7.18 -18.22 -15.87
C LEU A 78 8.59 -18.10 -16.48
N GLN A 79 8.69 -17.70 -17.74
CA GLN A 79 9.98 -17.44 -18.38
C GLN A 79 10.68 -16.22 -17.76
N ALA A 80 9.95 -15.17 -17.49
CA ALA A 80 10.51 -13.96 -16.87
C ALA A 80 11.04 -14.23 -15.45
N LEU A 81 10.43 -15.16 -14.70
CA LEU A 81 10.92 -15.57 -13.37
C LEU A 81 12.31 -16.25 -13.42
N LYS A 82 12.72 -16.78 -14.57
CA LYS A 82 14.08 -17.31 -14.77
C LYS A 82 15.12 -16.17 -14.86
N THR A 83 14.68 -14.94 -15.20
CA THR A 83 15.54 -13.77 -15.29
C THR A 83 15.68 -13.15 -13.90
N LYS A 84 16.89 -13.21 -13.35
CA LYS A 84 17.19 -12.55 -12.08
C LYS A 84 17.18 -11.04 -12.25
N LEU A 85 16.39 -10.36 -11.44
CA LEU A 85 16.45 -8.92 -11.30
C LEU A 85 17.73 -8.52 -10.54
N ASN A 86 18.18 -7.28 -10.69
CA ASN A 86 19.40 -6.78 -10.05
C ASN A 86 19.18 -5.43 -9.38
N TYR A 87 18.20 -5.36 -8.47
CA TYR A 87 17.88 -4.11 -7.80
C TYR A 87 18.40 -4.05 -6.36
N ARG A 88 18.80 -2.88 -5.94
CA ARG A 88 18.93 -2.53 -4.52
C ARG A 88 17.56 -2.10 -4.03
N VAL A 89 16.97 -2.82 -3.10
CA VAL A 89 15.57 -2.64 -2.69
C VAL A 89 15.47 -2.34 -1.21
N GLY A 90 14.68 -1.33 -0.89
CA GLY A 90 14.27 -0.99 0.47
C GLY A 90 12.77 -0.76 0.56
N TYR A 91 12.23 -0.79 1.77
CA TYR A 91 10.82 -0.47 1.99
C TYR A 91 10.62 0.33 3.28
N SER A 92 9.51 1.06 3.34
CA SER A 92 9.03 1.72 4.55
C SER A 92 7.51 1.75 4.58
N ILE A 93 6.93 1.81 5.79
CA ILE A 93 5.53 2.13 5.97
C ILE A 93 5.44 3.63 6.22
N LEU A 94 4.63 4.31 5.40
CA LEU A 94 4.37 5.74 5.52
C LEU A 94 2.88 5.93 5.80
N LYS A 95 2.56 6.95 6.59
CA LYS A 95 1.20 7.32 6.94
C LYS A 95 0.86 8.65 6.27
N ALA A 96 -0.29 8.73 5.60
CA ALA A 96 -0.67 9.91 4.84
C ALA A 96 -0.75 11.19 5.70
N THR A 97 -1.16 11.05 6.97
CA THR A 97 -1.20 12.19 7.91
C THR A 97 0.17 12.79 8.18
N ASP A 98 1.25 12.02 8.08
CA ASP A 98 2.62 12.53 8.27
C ASP A 98 3.05 13.49 7.15
N PHE A 99 2.30 13.53 6.04
CA PHE A 99 2.56 14.32 4.84
C PHE A 99 1.46 15.34 4.55
N GLY A 100 0.72 15.77 5.56
CA GLY A 100 -0.30 16.79 5.44
C GLY A 100 -1.61 16.36 4.78
N VAL A 101 -1.83 15.04 4.60
CA VAL A 101 -3.12 14.54 4.14
C VAL A 101 -3.93 14.09 5.35
N PRO A 102 -5.07 14.74 5.67
CA PRO A 102 -5.87 14.41 6.85
C PRO A 102 -6.67 13.10 6.66
N GLN A 103 -5.95 12.04 6.34
CA GLN A 103 -6.49 10.70 6.16
C GLN A 103 -5.62 9.68 6.88
N SER A 104 -6.18 8.89 7.77
CA SER A 104 -5.48 7.78 8.42
C SER A 104 -5.27 6.62 7.45
N ARG A 105 -4.28 6.78 6.55
CA ARG A 105 -3.94 5.81 5.51
C ARG A 105 -2.47 5.42 5.62
N GLU A 106 -2.21 4.20 6.08
CA GLU A 106 -0.87 3.63 6.13
C GLU A 106 -0.66 2.69 4.94
N ARG A 107 0.48 2.86 4.26
CA ARG A 107 0.87 2.04 3.10
C ARG A 107 2.33 1.64 3.20
N ILE A 108 2.64 0.44 2.72
CA ILE A 108 4.01 0.03 2.48
C ILE A 108 4.44 0.52 1.11
N TYR A 109 5.57 1.20 1.07
CA TYR A 109 6.23 1.62 -0.16
C TYR A 109 7.52 0.84 -0.31
N ILE A 110 7.73 0.27 -1.48
CA ILE A 110 8.93 -0.49 -1.83
C ILE A 110 9.60 0.25 -2.98
N ILE A 111 10.84 0.68 -2.78
CA ILE A 111 11.63 1.35 -3.82
C ILE A 111 12.80 0.47 -4.21
N GLY A 112 13.18 0.52 -5.48
CA GLY A 112 14.31 -0.20 -6.00
C GLY A 112 15.10 0.61 -7.01
N PHE A 113 16.41 0.41 -7.01
CA PHE A 113 17.36 1.04 -7.93
C PHE A 113 18.19 -0.05 -8.58
N ASP A 114 18.26 -0.03 -9.92
CA ASP A 114 19.06 -0.96 -10.71
C ASP A 114 20.55 -0.79 -10.37
N LYS A 115 21.19 -1.88 -9.96
CA LYS A 115 22.61 -1.84 -9.51
C LYS A 115 23.59 -1.59 -10.65
N ASP A 116 23.20 -1.87 -11.88
CA ASP A 116 24.06 -1.68 -13.05
C ASP A 116 23.95 -0.26 -13.60
N GLN A 117 22.80 0.40 -13.42
CA GLN A 117 22.51 1.74 -13.95
C GLN A 117 22.74 2.86 -12.93
N VAL A 118 22.86 2.56 -11.64
CA VAL A 118 23.12 3.55 -10.58
C VAL A 118 24.56 3.41 -10.09
N LYS A 119 25.28 4.52 -10.02
CA LYS A 119 26.69 4.54 -9.59
C LYS A 119 26.88 3.88 -8.23
N LYS A 120 27.92 3.05 -8.09
CA LYS A 120 28.22 2.30 -6.84
C LYS A 120 28.28 3.19 -5.60
N ALA A 121 28.84 4.39 -5.72
CA ALA A 121 28.95 5.37 -4.63
C ALA A 121 27.56 5.86 -4.15
N GLU A 122 26.57 5.89 -5.02
CA GLU A 122 25.20 6.33 -4.72
C GLU A 122 24.34 5.19 -4.19
N GLN A 123 24.73 3.94 -4.41
CA GLN A 123 23.92 2.77 -4.04
C GLN A 123 23.90 2.46 -2.55
N LYS A 124 24.97 2.84 -1.82
CA LYS A 124 25.05 2.54 -0.39
C LYS A 124 23.98 3.32 0.35
N ASP A 125 23.07 2.59 0.96
CA ASP A 125 21.97 3.12 1.78
C ASP A 125 21.01 4.09 1.08
N ILE A 126 20.97 4.13 -0.28
CA ILE A 126 20.12 5.05 -1.05
C ILE A 126 18.65 4.92 -0.64
N CYS A 127 18.12 3.70 -0.52
CA CYS A 127 16.74 3.48 -0.12
C CYS A 127 16.46 3.99 1.29
N LYS A 128 17.40 3.76 2.22
CA LYS A 128 17.29 4.24 3.60
C LYS A 128 17.32 5.77 3.64
N LYS A 129 18.26 6.39 2.96
CA LYS A 129 18.38 7.87 2.90
C LYS A 129 17.08 8.52 2.41
N ILE A 130 16.50 8.01 1.32
CA ILE A 130 15.24 8.52 0.77
C ILE A 130 14.11 8.40 1.80
N PHE A 131 13.96 7.26 2.47
CA PHE A 131 12.91 7.10 3.46
C PHE A 131 13.14 7.92 4.73
N ASP A 132 14.39 8.11 5.15
CA ASP A 132 14.73 8.94 6.30
C ASP A 132 14.46 10.43 5.99
N GLU A 133 14.80 10.89 4.78
CA GLU A 133 14.50 12.25 4.30
C GLU A 133 12.98 12.49 4.22
N LEU A 134 12.23 11.55 3.64
CA LEU A 134 10.76 11.63 3.60
C LEU A 134 10.15 11.72 5.00
N LYS A 135 10.66 10.96 5.97
CA LYS A 135 10.16 11.00 7.35
C LYS A 135 10.51 12.29 8.09
N SER A 136 11.59 12.96 7.70
CA SER A 136 11.96 14.26 8.26
C SER A 136 11.13 15.41 7.71
N SER A 137 10.51 15.24 6.55
CA SER A 137 9.69 16.24 5.84
C SER A 137 8.21 16.18 6.25
N LYS A 138 7.93 15.91 7.53
CA LYS A 138 6.55 15.83 8.01
C LYS A 138 5.83 17.18 7.89
N SER A 139 4.56 17.09 7.50
CA SER A 139 3.65 18.24 7.45
C SER A 139 2.37 17.88 8.20
N GLU A 140 1.85 18.81 8.98
CA GLU A 140 0.63 18.63 9.75
C GLU A 140 -0.46 19.51 9.15
N ASN A 141 -1.55 18.90 8.70
CA ASN A 141 -2.79 19.55 8.32
C ASN A 141 -3.96 18.87 9.03
N CYS A 142 -4.93 19.62 9.41
CA CYS A 142 -6.16 19.09 9.97
C CYS A 142 -7.27 18.98 8.91
N LEU A 143 -8.34 18.30 9.24
CA LEU A 143 -9.49 18.15 8.32
C LEU A 143 -10.06 19.51 7.92
N GLY A 144 -10.06 20.48 8.83
CA GLY A 144 -10.57 21.83 8.58
C GLY A 144 -9.85 22.58 7.46
N ASP A 145 -8.56 22.27 7.24
CA ASP A 145 -7.75 22.95 6.22
C ASP A 145 -8.17 22.59 4.79
N ILE A 146 -8.84 21.44 4.61
CA ILE A 146 -9.29 20.96 3.31
C ILE A 146 -10.82 21.01 3.11
N LEU A 147 -11.58 21.35 4.16
CA LEU A 147 -13.02 21.46 4.04
C LEU A 147 -13.42 22.76 3.31
N GLU A 148 -14.39 22.65 2.42
CA GLU A 148 -15.05 23.80 1.84
C GLU A 148 -15.82 24.59 2.92
N LYS A 149 -15.86 25.90 2.78
CA LYS A 149 -16.69 26.74 3.66
C LYS A 149 -18.16 26.36 3.52
N ASN A 150 -18.86 26.18 4.63
CA ASN A 150 -20.28 25.78 4.64
C ASN A 150 -21.16 26.65 3.73
N SER A 151 -20.85 27.94 3.60
CA SER A 151 -21.57 28.87 2.72
C SER A 151 -21.41 28.57 1.22
N LEU A 152 -20.42 27.77 0.83
CA LEU A 152 -20.14 27.39 -0.56
C LEU A 152 -20.64 25.99 -0.89
N VAL A 153 -21.01 25.19 0.12
CA VAL A 153 -21.50 23.81 -0.09
C VAL A 153 -22.94 23.85 -0.61
N ASP A 154 -23.15 23.27 -1.80
CA ASP A 154 -24.49 23.15 -2.36
C ASP A 154 -25.36 22.26 -1.46
N PRO A 155 -26.60 22.71 -1.09
CA PRO A 155 -27.53 21.94 -0.24
C PRO A 155 -27.79 20.51 -0.69
N ARG A 156 -27.66 20.20 -1.98
CA ARG A 156 -27.81 18.84 -2.53
C ARG A 156 -26.82 17.82 -1.94
N TYR A 157 -25.67 18.28 -1.41
CA TYR A 157 -24.69 17.41 -0.75
C TYR A 157 -24.97 17.21 0.73
N THR A 158 -25.97 17.91 1.28
CA THR A 158 -26.41 17.73 2.66
C THR A 158 -27.50 16.66 2.71
N ILE A 159 -27.29 15.64 3.53
CA ILE A 159 -28.29 14.58 3.71
C ILE A 159 -29.52 15.12 4.43
N SER A 160 -30.71 14.60 4.09
CA SER A 160 -31.95 15.00 4.77
C SER A 160 -32.00 14.50 6.22
N ASP A 161 -32.75 15.21 7.08
CA ASP A 161 -32.95 14.84 8.50
C ASP A 161 -33.48 13.41 8.63
N ARG A 162 -34.34 12.96 7.71
CA ARG A 162 -34.86 11.59 7.66
C ARG A 162 -33.73 10.57 7.48
N LEU A 163 -32.79 10.84 6.56
CA LEU A 163 -31.66 9.96 6.32
C LEU A 163 -30.69 9.98 7.50
N TRP A 164 -30.44 11.17 8.05
CA TRP A 164 -29.61 11.33 9.25
C TRP A 164 -30.15 10.55 10.44
N SER A 165 -31.45 10.69 10.75
CA SER A 165 -32.13 9.92 11.81
C SER A 165 -32.03 8.41 11.58
N GLY A 166 -32.07 7.98 10.32
CA GLY A 166 -31.86 6.56 9.94
C GLY A 166 -30.43 6.09 10.28
N HIS A 167 -29.42 6.91 10.03
CA HIS A 167 -28.02 6.58 10.39
C HIS A 167 -27.81 6.52 11.91
N GLN A 168 -28.39 7.46 12.67
CA GLN A 168 -28.34 7.46 14.12
C GLN A 168 -28.96 6.18 14.72
N ARG A 169 -30.17 5.80 14.25
CA ARG A 169 -30.82 4.56 14.68
C ARG A 169 -29.96 3.34 14.37
N ARG A 170 -29.45 3.23 13.15
CA ARG A 170 -28.58 2.11 12.74
C ARG A 170 -27.32 2.02 13.60
N LEU A 171 -26.69 3.13 13.94
CA LEU A 171 -25.54 3.16 14.84
C LEU A 171 -25.89 2.51 16.21
N LEU A 172 -27.02 2.90 16.79
CA LEU A 172 -27.47 2.38 18.09
C LEU A 172 -27.77 0.87 18.01
N GLU A 173 -28.43 0.42 16.94
CA GLU A 173 -28.73 -1.00 16.72
C GLU A 173 -27.45 -1.84 16.60
N HIS A 174 -26.48 -1.37 15.84
CA HIS A 174 -25.20 -2.07 15.66
C HIS A 174 -24.36 -2.07 16.94
N LYS A 175 -24.37 -0.96 17.70
CA LYS A 175 -23.71 -0.90 19.00
C LYS A 175 -24.29 -1.91 19.98
N LYS A 176 -25.64 -2.10 20.03
CA LYS A 176 -26.28 -3.14 20.85
C LYS A 176 -25.87 -4.56 20.46
N LYS A 177 -25.56 -4.79 19.17
CA LYS A 177 -25.10 -6.09 18.63
C LYS A 177 -23.59 -6.32 18.79
N GLY A 178 -22.85 -5.38 19.38
CA GLY A 178 -21.39 -5.45 19.46
C GLY A 178 -20.66 -5.20 18.14
N ASN A 179 -21.36 -4.71 17.11
CA ASN A 179 -20.78 -4.39 15.82
C ASN A 179 -20.30 -2.94 15.78
N GLY A 180 -19.09 -2.69 15.26
CA GLY A 180 -18.54 -1.35 15.07
C GLY A 180 -19.06 -0.63 13.83
N PHE A 181 -20.28 -0.95 13.36
CA PHE A 181 -20.85 -0.36 12.15
C PHE A 181 -21.67 0.88 12.50
N GLY A 182 -21.45 1.98 11.78
CA GLY A 182 -22.14 3.23 11.99
C GLY A 182 -21.45 4.40 11.31
N TYR A 183 -21.57 5.57 11.88
CA TYR A 183 -20.86 6.78 11.46
C TYR A 183 -19.93 7.25 12.56
N SER A 184 -18.92 8.03 12.18
CA SER A 184 -18.05 8.76 13.10
C SER A 184 -18.19 10.26 12.85
N LEU A 185 -18.22 11.04 13.92
CA LEU A 185 -18.16 12.49 13.83
C LEU A 185 -16.70 12.92 13.94
N PHE A 186 -16.29 13.76 13.03
CA PHE A 186 -14.97 14.38 13.05
C PHE A 186 -15.15 15.87 13.32
N ASN A 187 -14.33 16.45 14.17
CA ASN A 187 -14.26 17.89 14.27
C ASN A 187 -13.23 18.42 13.25
N SER A 188 -13.36 19.69 12.87
CA SER A 188 -12.48 20.31 11.87
C SER A 188 -11.00 20.38 12.30
N GLN A 189 -10.71 20.19 13.59
CA GLN A 189 -9.36 20.30 14.15
C GLN A 189 -8.71 18.91 14.41
N SER A 190 -9.36 17.81 13.99
CA SER A 190 -8.85 16.46 14.18
C SER A 190 -8.14 15.91 12.92
#